data_b50934a1f99124203f0bd8858cfab663
#
_entry.id   b50934a1f99124203f0bd8858cfab663
#
_cell.length_a   1.000
_cell.length_b   1.000
_cell.length_c   1.000
_cell.angle_alpha   90.00
_cell.angle_beta   90.00
_cell.angle_gamma   90.00
#
_symmetry.space_group_name_H-M   'P 1'
#
loop_
_entity.id
_entity.type
_entity.pdbx_description
1 polymer ?
#
loop_
_entity_poly.entity_id
_entity_poly.type
_entity_poly.pdbx_seq_one_letter_code
_entity_poly.pdbx_strand_id
1 'polypeptide(L)'
;MVSSRWQKQHIHFQSIVWAVSAVISILLIILLLLLGFRIEVASVFFIVVFAIMRISLAFIFKNRFANSMVRILNFNYEEIERDFRIVFKNKNIRFYRRSEEDAYRYEFPGHNLSMTAQPYWLSPDGEKPVTKVTLHELTTKNEAFAEMLADSIDEMADRRANNE
;
A
#
# COMPACT_ATOMS: atom_id res chain seq x y z
N MET A 1 -10.01 -14.69 -7.31
CA MET A 1 -9.42 -15.25 -6.07
C MET A 1 -9.22 -14.11 -5.09
N VAL A 2 -9.99 -14.06 -4.01
CA VAL A 2 -9.83 -13.05 -2.95
C VAL A 2 -8.53 -13.38 -2.22
N SER A 3 -7.62 -12.41 -2.09
CA SER A 3 -6.37 -12.63 -1.37
C SER A 3 -6.67 -12.80 0.12
N SER A 4 -6.45 -13.99 0.66
CA SER A 4 -6.62 -14.29 2.08
C SER A 4 -5.53 -13.67 2.97
N ARG A 5 -4.59 -12.92 2.40
CA ARG A 5 -3.44 -12.34 3.13
C ARG A 5 -3.30 -10.85 2.84
N TRP A 6 -2.78 -10.12 3.83
CA TRP A 6 -2.40 -8.73 3.68
C TRP A 6 -1.31 -8.57 2.63
N GLN A 7 -1.53 -7.65 1.68
CA GLN A 7 -0.57 -7.31 0.64
C GLN A 7 0.06 -5.96 0.95
N LYS A 8 1.38 -5.93 1.13
CA LYS A 8 2.14 -4.68 1.26
C LYS A 8 2.14 -3.98 -0.10
N GLN A 9 1.70 -2.73 -0.13
CA GLN A 9 1.65 -1.89 -1.33
C GLN A 9 2.50 -0.64 -1.15
N HIS A 10 3.03 -0.16 -2.26
CA HIS A 10 3.85 1.05 -2.34
C HIS A 10 3.09 2.08 -3.17
N ILE A 11 2.37 2.98 -2.50
CA ILE A 11 1.70 4.08 -3.18
C ILE A 11 2.79 5.04 -3.69
N HIS A 12 2.76 5.33 -5.01
CA HIS A 12 3.72 6.19 -5.72
C HIS A 12 5.19 5.71 -5.78
N PHE A 13 5.53 4.56 -5.21
CA PHE A 13 6.90 4.06 -5.23
C PHE A 13 7.43 3.87 -6.65
N GLN A 14 6.66 3.26 -7.53
CA GLN A 14 7.08 3.06 -8.92
C GLN A 14 7.35 4.39 -9.64
N SER A 15 6.48 5.38 -9.43
CA SER A 15 6.66 6.71 -10.03
C SER A 15 7.92 7.40 -9.54
N ILE A 16 8.24 7.29 -8.25
CA ILE A 16 9.47 7.84 -7.66
C ILE A 16 10.71 7.14 -8.22
N VAL A 17 10.69 5.79 -8.27
CA VAL A 17 11.81 5.01 -8.83
C VAL A 17 12.03 5.38 -10.30
N TRP A 18 10.96 5.53 -11.10
CA TRP A 18 11.04 5.97 -12.48
C TRP A 18 11.66 7.36 -12.60
N ALA A 19 11.16 8.33 -11.84
CA ALA A 19 11.63 9.71 -11.87
C ALA A 19 13.12 9.80 -11.48
N VAL A 20 13.51 9.17 -10.36
CA VAL A 20 14.90 9.18 -9.87
C VAL A 20 15.84 8.50 -10.88
N SER A 21 15.46 7.33 -11.41
CA SER A 21 16.25 6.62 -12.40
C SER A 21 16.43 7.46 -13.68
N ALA A 22 15.38 8.13 -14.15
CA ALA A 22 15.44 8.99 -15.32
C ALA A 22 16.36 10.20 -15.10
N VAL A 23 16.22 10.90 -13.98
CA VAL A 23 17.06 12.07 -13.65
C VAL A 23 18.54 11.69 -13.60
N ILE A 24 18.89 10.62 -12.89
CA ILE A 24 20.30 10.18 -12.78
C ILE A 24 20.85 9.80 -14.16
N SER A 25 20.05 9.08 -14.96
CA SER A 25 20.49 8.64 -16.28
C SER A 25 20.66 9.83 -17.27
N ILE A 26 19.81 10.83 -17.19
CA ILE A 26 19.94 12.07 -17.97
C ILE A 26 21.20 12.83 -17.58
N LEU A 27 21.48 12.98 -16.29
CA LEU A 27 22.69 13.64 -15.80
C LEU A 27 23.95 12.91 -16.28
N LEU A 28 23.90 11.58 -16.30
CA LEU A 28 25.04 10.79 -16.81
C LEU A 28 25.25 10.98 -18.31
N ILE A 29 24.18 11.04 -19.12
CA ILE A 29 24.32 11.37 -20.56
C ILE A 29 24.98 12.73 -20.77
N ILE A 30 24.49 13.73 -20.07
CA ILE A 30 25.05 15.09 -20.18
C ILE A 30 26.55 15.06 -19.86
N LEU A 31 26.92 14.36 -18.79
CA LEU A 31 28.33 14.21 -18.41
C LEU A 31 29.14 13.50 -19.50
N LEU A 32 28.65 12.40 -20.08
CA LEU A 32 29.33 11.68 -21.15
C LEU A 32 29.51 12.53 -22.41
N LEU A 33 28.51 13.32 -22.79
CA LEU A 33 28.61 14.24 -23.92
C LEU A 33 29.63 15.36 -23.66
N LEU A 34 29.70 15.89 -22.45
CA LEU A 34 30.70 16.89 -22.05
C LEU A 34 32.13 16.31 -22.08
N LEU A 35 32.30 15.02 -21.82
CA LEU A 35 33.57 14.31 -21.94
C LEU A 35 33.92 13.93 -23.39
N GLY A 36 33.10 14.31 -24.38
CA GLY A 36 33.38 14.12 -25.80
C GLY A 36 32.99 12.74 -26.35
N PHE A 37 32.19 11.96 -25.62
CA PHE A 37 31.69 10.70 -26.15
C PHE A 37 30.64 10.93 -27.26
N ARG A 38 30.62 10.02 -28.26
CA ARG A 38 29.60 10.07 -29.31
C ARG A 38 28.23 9.77 -28.76
N ILE A 39 27.22 10.40 -29.34
CA ILE A 39 25.82 10.29 -28.90
C ILE A 39 25.30 8.85 -28.93
N GLU A 40 25.77 8.04 -29.89
CA GLU A 40 25.38 6.64 -30.01
C GLU A 40 25.86 5.83 -28.78
N VAL A 41 27.11 6.07 -28.34
CA VAL A 41 27.69 5.43 -27.16
C VAL A 41 26.95 5.90 -25.88
N ALA A 42 26.73 7.20 -25.77
CA ALA A 42 25.99 7.76 -24.64
C ALA A 42 24.54 7.20 -24.53
N SER A 43 23.88 6.98 -25.66
CA SER A 43 22.52 6.41 -25.70
C SER A 43 22.47 4.95 -25.23
N VAL A 44 23.44 4.14 -25.62
CA VAL A 44 23.54 2.74 -25.14
C VAL A 44 23.79 2.72 -23.63
N PHE A 45 24.71 3.56 -23.15
CA PHE A 45 24.98 3.71 -21.71
C PHE A 45 23.73 4.12 -20.92
N PHE A 46 22.93 5.04 -21.48
CA PHE A 46 21.67 5.45 -20.84
C PHE A 46 20.75 4.26 -20.60
N ILE A 47 20.50 3.45 -21.62
CA ILE A 47 19.57 2.31 -21.51
C ILE A 47 20.07 1.33 -20.44
N VAL A 48 21.36 1.01 -20.47
CA VAL A 48 21.96 0.06 -19.53
C VAL A 48 21.92 0.61 -18.10
N VAL A 49 22.35 1.85 -17.89
CA VAL A 49 22.36 2.47 -16.56
C VAL A 49 20.95 2.66 -16.03
N PHE A 50 20.02 3.10 -16.87
CA PHE A 50 18.61 3.24 -16.48
C PHE A 50 17.99 1.90 -16.02
N ALA A 51 18.24 0.82 -16.76
CA ALA A 51 17.76 -0.51 -16.41
C ALA A 51 18.37 -1.01 -15.09
N ILE A 52 19.68 -0.88 -14.91
CA ILE A 52 20.37 -1.28 -13.68
C ILE A 52 19.87 -0.47 -12.49
N MET A 53 19.81 0.86 -12.61
CA MET A 53 19.32 1.74 -11.55
C MET A 53 17.88 1.41 -11.15
N ARG A 54 16.99 1.19 -12.12
CA ARG A 54 15.61 0.83 -11.87
C ARG A 54 15.51 -0.48 -11.09
N ILE A 55 16.24 -1.51 -11.51
CA ILE A 55 16.21 -2.82 -10.83
C ILE A 55 16.81 -2.70 -9.42
N SER A 56 17.95 -2.02 -9.28
CA SER A 56 18.62 -1.84 -7.99
C SER A 56 17.77 -1.04 -7.01
N LEU A 57 17.20 0.09 -7.43
CA LEU A 57 16.32 0.91 -6.59
C LEU A 57 15.03 0.14 -6.23
N ALA A 58 14.43 -0.57 -7.18
CA ALA A 58 13.27 -1.39 -6.90
C ALA A 58 13.58 -2.47 -5.86
N PHE A 59 14.74 -3.12 -5.95
CA PHE A 59 15.14 -4.19 -5.02
C PHE A 59 15.48 -3.63 -3.62
N ILE A 60 16.29 -2.57 -3.54
CA ILE A 60 16.74 -1.98 -2.26
C ILE A 60 15.55 -1.38 -1.50
N PHE A 61 14.65 -0.71 -2.20
CA PHE A 61 13.59 0.06 -1.58
C PHE A 61 12.25 -0.66 -1.48
N LYS A 62 12.07 -1.82 -2.14
CA LYS A 62 10.83 -2.60 -2.12
C LYS A 62 10.28 -2.85 -0.71
N ASN A 63 11.15 -3.13 0.26
CA ASN A 63 10.76 -3.41 1.63
C ASN A 63 10.81 -2.20 2.58
N ARG A 64 11.53 -1.13 2.20
CA ARG A 64 11.70 0.06 3.06
C ARG A 64 10.61 1.11 2.88
N PHE A 65 9.90 1.10 1.76
CA PHE A 65 8.87 2.09 1.43
C PHE A 65 7.48 1.49 1.25
N ALA A 66 7.22 0.28 1.81
CA ALA A 66 5.86 -0.19 1.98
C ALA A 66 5.17 0.78 2.95
N ASN A 67 4.37 1.69 2.41
CA ASN A 67 3.65 2.69 3.20
C ASN A 67 2.17 2.32 3.38
N SER A 68 1.76 1.19 2.87
CA SER A 68 0.39 0.69 3.04
C SER A 68 0.31 -0.83 2.96
N MET A 69 -0.70 -1.38 3.63
CA MET A 69 -1.11 -2.77 3.55
C MET A 69 -2.56 -2.84 3.13
N VAL A 70 -2.89 -3.74 2.21
CA VAL A 70 -4.25 -3.89 1.69
C VAL A 70 -4.72 -5.33 1.88
N ARG A 71 -5.99 -5.47 2.29
CA ARG A 71 -6.71 -6.75 2.32
C ARG A 71 -8.12 -6.56 1.77
N ILE A 72 -8.60 -7.56 1.05
CA ILE A 72 -9.99 -7.64 0.60
C ILE A 72 -10.70 -8.64 1.50
N LEU A 73 -11.71 -8.18 2.23
CA LEU A 73 -12.57 -8.98 3.08
C LEU A 73 -13.84 -9.33 2.30
N ASN A 74 -14.20 -10.61 2.32
CA ASN A 74 -15.41 -11.08 1.62
C ASN A 74 -16.70 -10.79 2.43
N PHE A 75 -16.82 -9.56 2.93
CA PHE A 75 -17.97 -9.13 3.72
C PHE A 75 -18.60 -7.91 3.10
N ASN A 76 -19.92 -7.80 3.30
CA ASN A 76 -20.66 -6.62 2.87
C ASN A 76 -20.10 -5.36 3.57
N TYR A 77 -19.78 -4.36 2.76
CA TYR A 77 -19.24 -3.08 3.21
C TYR A 77 -20.14 -2.39 4.24
N GLU A 78 -21.47 -2.48 4.10
CA GLU A 78 -22.42 -1.81 4.99
C GLU A 78 -22.37 -2.33 6.45
N GLU A 79 -22.02 -3.59 6.64
CA GLU A 79 -21.98 -4.23 7.95
C GLU A 79 -20.64 -4.11 8.66
N ILE A 80 -19.56 -3.87 7.90
CA ILE A 80 -18.18 -3.93 8.41
C ILE A 80 -17.90 -2.86 9.47
N GLU A 81 -18.60 -1.72 9.42
CA GLU A 81 -18.40 -0.65 10.38
C GLU A 81 -18.68 -1.09 11.82
N ARG A 82 -19.79 -1.81 12.01
CA ARG A 82 -20.17 -2.31 13.34
C ARG A 82 -19.10 -3.27 13.87
N ASP A 83 -18.60 -4.15 13.00
CA ASP A 83 -17.63 -5.16 13.38
C ASP A 83 -16.29 -4.53 13.75
N PHE A 84 -15.82 -3.53 13.00
CA PHE A 84 -14.61 -2.79 13.37
C PHE A 84 -14.74 -2.06 14.70
N ARG A 85 -15.89 -1.44 14.99
CA ARG A 85 -16.12 -0.81 16.30
C ARG A 85 -16.01 -1.81 17.45
N ILE A 86 -16.57 -3.02 17.28
CA ILE A 86 -16.51 -4.08 18.28
C ILE A 86 -15.05 -4.51 18.49
N VAL A 87 -14.30 -4.75 17.40
CA VAL A 87 -12.89 -5.16 17.46
C VAL A 87 -12.06 -4.11 18.17
N PHE A 88 -12.15 -2.84 17.77
CA PHE A 88 -11.37 -1.76 18.36
C PHE A 88 -11.69 -1.53 19.84
N LYS A 89 -12.98 -1.62 20.21
CA LYS A 89 -13.41 -1.54 21.61
C LYS A 89 -12.85 -2.69 22.43
N ASN A 90 -12.95 -3.92 21.93
CA ASN A 90 -12.47 -5.13 22.63
C ASN A 90 -10.95 -5.12 22.86
N LYS A 91 -10.19 -4.57 21.91
CA LYS A 91 -8.73 -4.42 22.00
C LYS A 91 -8.30 -3.09 22.66
N ASN A 92 -9.26 -2.31 23.17
CA ASN A 92 -9.02 -0.99 23.81
C ASN A 92 -8.24 -0.01 22.92
N ILE A 93 -8.49 -0.06 21.60
CA ILE A 93 -7.85 0.80 20.61
C ILE A 93 -8.63 2.12 20.52
N ARG A 94 -7.93 3.24 20.74
CA ARG A 94 -8.51 4.57 20.51
C ARG A 94 -8.46 4.93 19.03
N PHE A 95 -9.58 5.37 18.49
CA PHE A 95 -9.67 5.78 17.09
C PHE A 95 -10.61 6.98 16.92
N TYR A 96 -10.36 7.78 15.90
CA TYR A 96 -11.31 8.75 15.36
C TYR A 96 -11.85 8.23 14.04
N ARG A 97 -13.14 8.35 13.84
CA ARG A 97 -13.78 7.97 12.59
C ARG A 97 -14.19 9.20 11.81
N ARG A 98 -13.91 9.20 10.51
CA ARG A 98 -14.48 10.13 9.53
C ARG A 98 -15.22 9.31 8.48
N SER A 99 -16.41 9.77 8.10
CA SER A 99 -17.14 9.25 6.94
C SER A 99 -16.75 10.11 5.75
N GLU A 100 -16.18 9.50 4.72
CA GLU A 100 -15.95 10.08 3.40
C GLU A 100 -17.06 9.58 2.47
N GLU A 101 -17.27 10.19 1.27
CA GLU A 101 -18.41 9.86 0.39
C GLU A 101 -18.56 8.37 0.10
N ASP A 102 -17.45 7.64 -0.10
CA ASP A 102 -17.44 6.21 -0.44
C ASP A 102 -16.55 5.37 0.49
N ALA A 103 -16.16 5.88 1.66
CA ALA A 103 -15.25 5.17 2.55
C ALA A 103 -15.43 5.54 4.01
N TYR A 104 -15.09 4.60 4.91
CA TYR A 104 -14.87 4.89 6.32
C TYR A 104 -13.38 5.01 6.59
N ARG A 105 -12.96 6.17 7.08
CA ARG A 105 -11.59 6.41 7.51
C ARG A 105 -11.50 6.38 9.02
N TYR A 106 -10.55 5.60 9.53
CA TYR A 106 -10.21 5.48 10.93
C TYR A 106 -8.79 6.00 11.14
N GLU A 107 -8.63 6.94 12.05
CA GLU A 107 -7.34 7.50 12.43
C GLU A 107 -6.98 7.00 13.84
N PHE A 108 -5.77 6.50 14.04
CA PHE A 108 -5.29 5.97 15.30
C PHE A 108 -4.31 6.96 15.95
N PRO A 109 -4.80 7.84 16.85
CA PRO A 109 -3.95 8.86 17.47
C PRO A 109 -2.88 8.18 18.33
N GLY A 110 -1.67 8.67 18.27
CA GLY A 110 -0.51 8.11 18.99
C GLY A 110 0.28 7.07 18.19
N HIS A 111 -0.24 6.56 17.08
CA HIS A 111 0.45 5.60 16.22
C HIS A 111 0.78 6.15 14.83
N ASN A 112 0.30 7.36 14.48
CA ASN A 112 0.44 7.94 13.14
C ASN A 112 0.08 6.91 12.05
N LEU A 113 -1.02 6.20 12.25
CA LEU A 113 -1.55 5.21 11.33
C LEU A 113 -3.00 5.59 11.00
N SER A 114 -3.39 5.39 9.76
CA SER A 114 -4.78 5.48 9.36
C SER A 114 -5.22 4.22 8.61
N MET A 115 -6.51 3.91 8.69
CA MET A 115 -7.13 2.79 8.00
C MET A 115 -8.31 3.31 7.20
N THR A 116 -8.45 2.85 5.96
CA THR A 116 -9.66 3.08 5.17
C THR A 116 -10.36 1.76 4.87
N ALA A 117 -11.68 1.77 4.99
CA ALA A 117 -12.55 0.70 4.52
C ALA A 117 -13.43 1.27 3.43
N GLN A 118 -13.40 0.66 2.24
CA GLN A 118 -14.15 1.13 1.07
C GLN A 118 -14.80 -0.05 0.36
N PRO A 119 -15.93 0.17 -0.35
CA PRO A 119 -16.55 -0.86 -1.17
C PRO A 119 -15.60 -1.25 -2.31
N TYR A 120 -15.57 -2.53 -2.63
CA TYR A 120 -14.77 -3.07 -3.71
C TYR A 120 -15.58 -4.11 -4.48
N TRP A 121 -15.67 -3.94 -5.79
CA TRP A 121 -16.38 -4.85 -6.67
C TRP A 121 -15.43 -5.92 -7.19
N LEU A 122 -15.70 -7.19 -6.87
CA LEU A 122 -14.90 -8.33 -7.36
C LEU A 122 -15.19 -8.63 -8.83
N SER A 123 -16.38 -8.29 -9.29
CA SER A 123 -16.83 -8.39 -10.68
C SER A 123 -17.67 -7.16 -11.02
N PRO A 124 -17.63 -6.67 -12.28
CA PRO A 124 -18.50 -5.58 -12.71
C PRO A 124 -20.00 -5.88 -12.52
N ASP A 125 -20.37 -7.17 -12.60
CA ASP A 125 -21.74 -7.65 -12.46
C ASP A 125 -22.06 -8.13 -11.03
N GLY A 126 -21.17 -7.87 -10.06
CA GLY A 126 -21.33 -8.29 -8.67
C GLY A 126 -22.52 -7.59 -8.00
N GLU A 127 -23.42 -8.37 -7.37
CA GLU A 127 -24.65 -7.83 -6.71
C GLU A 127 -24.32 -6.95 -5.50
N LYS A 128 -23.25 -7.24 -4.77
CA LYS A 128 -22.86 -6.51 -3.56
C LYS A 128 -21.36 -6.25 -3.50
N PRO A 129 -20.95 -5.07 -3.05
CA PRO A 129 -19.53 -4.78 -2.86
C PRO A 129 -19.00 -5.53 -1.63
N VAL A 130 -17.83 -6.11 -1.78
CA VAL A 130 -16.99 -6.59 -0.67
C VAL A 130 -16.22 -5.43 -0.07
N THR A 131 -15.55 -5.64 1.05
CA THR A 131 -14.82 -4.57 1.74
C THR A 131 -13.33 -4.64 1.42
N LYS A 132 -12.79 -3.57 0.86
CA LYS A 132 -11.34 -3.36 0.75
C LYS A 132 -10.86 -2.55 1.94
N VAL A 133 -9.98 -3.13 2.74
CA VAL A 133 -9.34 -2.47 3.88
C VAL A 133 -7.91 -2.10 3.51
N THR A 134 -7.52 -0.85 3.77
CA THR A 134 -6.17 -0.35 3.53
C THR A 134 -5.64 0.32 4.80
N LEU A 135 -4.50 -0.15 5.30
CA LEU A 135 -3.72 0.53 6.33
C LEU A 135 -2.71 1.45 5.64
N HIS A 136 -2.69 2.73 6.02
CA HIS A 136 -1.85 3.77 5.43
C HIS A 136 -0.79 4.24 6.42
N GLU A 137 0.24 4.92 5.90
CA GLU A 137 1.28 5.56 6.69
C GLU A 137 2.11 4.59 7.52
N LEU A 138 2.32 3.37 6.99
CA LEU A 138 3.17 2.37 7.61
C LEU A 138 4.61 2.87 7.70
N THR A 139 5.18 2.75 8.88
CA THR A 139 6.57 3.09 9.20
C THR A 139 7.13 2.04 10.14
N THR A 140 8.46 1.99 10.28
CA THR A 140 9.09 1.09 11.26
C THR A 140 8.66 1.36 12.71
N LYS A 141 8.17 2.58 13.00
CA LYS A 141 7.72 2.96 14.35
C LYS A 141 6.33 2.45 14.71
N ASN A 142 5.45 2.27 13.71
CA ASN A 142 4.08 1.81 13.91
C ASN A 142 3.83 0.39 13.37
N GLU A 143 4.85 -0.30 12.88
CA GLU A 143 4.73 -1.63 12.27
C GLU A 143 4.11 -2.65 13.23
N ALA A 144 4.57 -2.71 14.46
CA ALA A 144 4.02 -3.62 15.48
C ALA A 144 2.53 -3.36 15.77
N PHE A 145 2.11 -2.08 15.80
CA PHE A 145 0.70 -1.72 15.95
C PHE A 145 -0.12 -2.08 14.72
N ALA A 146 0.42 -1.85 13.53
CA ALA A 146 -0.23 -2.21 12.27
C ALA A 146 -0.41 -3.72 12.12
N GLU A 147 0.58 -4.53 12.53
CA GLU A 147 0.48 -5.98 12.56
C GLU A 147 -0.58 -6.45 13.57
N MET A 148 -0.58 -5.93 14.79
CA MET A 148 -1.60 -6.24 15.78
C MET A 148 -3.01 -5.89 15.29
N LEU A 149 -3.17 -4.75 14.59
CA LEU A 149 -4.43 -4.33 14.00
C LEU A 149 -4.84 -5.27 12.85
N ALA A 150 -3.89 -5.66 12.00
CA ALA A 150 -4.12 -6.60 10.91
C ALA A 150 -4.57 -7.97 11.45
N ASP A 151 -3.90 -8.52 12.45
CA ASP A 151 -4.25 -9.78 13.09
C ASP A 151 -5.66 -9.72 13.73
N SER A 152 -6.00 -8.58 14.34
CA SER A 152 -7.33 -8.39 14.94
C SER A 152 -8.45 -8.36 13.90
N ILE A 153 -8.18 -7.79 12.73
CA ILE A 153 -9.11 -7.80 11.59
C ILE A 153 -9.22 -9.21 11.02
N ASP A 154 -8.12 -9.96 10.97
CA ASP A 154 -8.10 -11.35 10.51
C ASP A 154 -8.89 -12.26 11.45
N GLU A 155 -8.70 -12.15 12.78
CA GLU A 155 -9.51 -12.86 13.78
C GLU A 155 -11.01 -12.57 13.63
N MET A 156 -11.36 -11.31 13.35
CA MET A 156 -12.76 -10.94 13.10
C MET A 156 -13.30 -11.60 11.83
N ALA A 157 -12.52 -11.59 10.78
CA ALA A 157 -12.88 -12.18 9.49
C ALA A 157 -13.11 -13.69 9.62
N ASP A 158 -12.21 -14.38 10.31
CA ASP A 158 -12.30 -15.83 10.53
C ASP A 158 -13.50 -16.21 11.41
N ARG A 159 -13.79 -15.43 12.46
CA ARG A 159 -14.98 -15.66 13.31
C ARG A 159 -16.28 -15.50 12.53
N ARG A 160 -16.33 -14.53 11.63
CA ARG A 160 -17.54 -14.31 10.83
C ARG A 160 -17.75 -15.42 9.81
N ALA A 161 -16.66 -15.84 9.11
CA ALA A 161 -16.72 -16.95 8.16
C ALA A 161 -17.14 -18.29 8.79
N ASN A 162 -16.88 -18.47 10.10
CA ASN A 162 -17.27 -19.68 10.82
C ASN A 162 -18.71 -19.62 11.37
N ASN A 163 -19.36 -18.44 11.36
CA ASN A 163 -20.71 -18.25 11.87
C ASN A 163 -21.77 -18.11 10.75
N GLU A 164 -21.37 -18.06 9.49
CA GLU A 164 -22.20 -18.13 8.28
C GLU A 164 -22.23 -19.56 7.73
#